data_6551c7009049c146b30fa3d459a60c64
#
_entry.id   6551c7009049c146b30fa3d459a60c64
#
_cell.length_a   1.000
_cell.length_b   1.000
_cell.length_c   1.000
_cell.angle_alpha   90.00
_cell.angle_beta   90.00
_cell.angle_gamma   90.00
#
_symmetry.space_group_name_H-M   'P 1'
#
loop_
_entity.id
_entity.type
_entity.pdbx_description
1 polymer ?
#
loop_
_entity_poly.entity_id
_entity_poly.type
_entity_poly.pdbx_seq_one_letter_code
_entity_poly.pdbx_strand_id
1 'polypeptide(L)'
;MPEQDLTGRRALVTGGGSGIGRACVREFAARGAHVVVVDVDERATRDVAAEVGGDAWGIDLSDTVLQEELTLDVDILVNNAGVQNVAPIHEFDPERWRFMHRLMVESPFLLIRAALPGMYARGWGRVVNISSAHGLRASAYKSAYVAAKHALEGLSKVTALEGGPHGVTSNCINPGYVRTPLVERQIADQALIHGIAESEVIEKIMLTESAIARLVEADEVASLAGWLVSERSGMVTGASYTMDGGWTAR
;
A
#
# COMPACT_ATOMS: atom_id res chain seq x y z
N MET A 1 22.40 9.52 -10.86
CA MET A 1 21.49 10.18 -9.89
C MET A 1 20.09 9.80 -10.30
N PRO A 2 19.15 9.58 -9.38
CA PRO A 2 17.75 9.38 -9.76
C PRO A 2 17.26 10.61 -10.55
N GLU A 3 16.35 10.37 -11.49
CA GLU A 3 15.75 11.42 -12.32
C GLU A 3 14.88 12.30 -11.38
N GLN A 4 15.05 13.62 -11.43
CA GLN A 4 14.31 14.59 -10.59
C GLN A 4 12.94 14.92 -11.20
N ASP A 5 12.21 13.90 -11.64
CA ASP A 5 10.98 14.03 -12.41
C ASP A 5 9.73 14.29 -11.56
N LEU A 6 9.86 14.26 -10.22
CA LEU A 6 8.81 14.60 -9.27
C LEU A 6 9.01 15.97 -8.60
N THR A 7 9.95 16.78 -9.09
CA THR A 7 10.19 18.12 -8.55
C THR A 7 8.91 18.97 -8.61
N GLY A 8 8.56 19.60 -7.48
CA GLY A 8 7.35 20.40 -7.33
C GLY A 8 6.06 19.60 -7.10
N ARG A 9 6.12 18.27 -7.09
CA ARG A 9 4.99 17.40 -6.73
C ARG A 9 4.92 17.19 -5.22
N ARG A 10 3.70 17.10 -4.71
CA ARG A 10 3.41 16.77 -3.32
C ARG A 10 2.81 15.38 -3.23
N ALA A 11 3.48 14.48 -2.47
CA ALA A 11 3.07 13.08 -2.30
C ALA A 11 2.60 12.83 -0.87
N LEU A 12 1.53 12.07 -0.68
CA LEU A 12 1.09 11.56 0.60
C LEU A 12 1.20 10.04 0.61
N VAL A 13 1.89 9.50 1.62
CA VAL A 13 2.13 8.05 1.75
C VAL A 13 1.62 7.58 3.10
N THR A 14 0.59 6.71 3.10
CA THR A 14 0.05 6.11 4.33
C THR A 14 0.84 4.87 4.74
N GLY A 15 0.97 4.63 6.05
CA GLY A 15 1.88 3.60 6.57
C GLY A 15 3.34 3.92 6.23
N GLY A 16 3.68 5.22 6.16
CA GLY A 16 4.98 5.73 5.70
C GLY A 16 6.12 5.55 6.69
N GLY A 17 5.81 5.20 7.95
CA GLY A 17 6.81 5.02 9.00
C GLY A 17 7.67 3.76 8.86
N SER A 18 7.24 2.75 8.07
CA SER A 18 7.96 1.48 7.95
C SER A 18 7.74 0.76 6.61
N GLY A 19 8.51 -0.30 6.37
CA GLY A 19 8.31 -1.24 5.27
C GLY A 19 8.20 -0.58 3.89
N ILE A 20 7.18 -1.01 3.13
CA ILE A 20 6.91 -0.52 1.75
C ILE A 20 6.65 1.00 1.75
N GLY A 21 5.85 1.51 2.71
CA GLY A 21 5.53 2.93 2.78
C GLY A 21 6.80 3.79 2.95
N ARG A 22 7.69 3.41 3.86
CA ARG A 22 8.97 4.11 4.07
C ARG A 22 9.86 4.05 2.81
N ALA A 23 9.87 2.92 2.10
CA ALA A 23 10.60 2.81 0.84
C ALA A 23 10.03 3.74 -0.23
N CYS A 24 8.70 3.85 -0.36
CA CYS A 24 8.04 4.80 -1.27
C CYS A 24 8.35 6.26 -0.89
N VAL A 25 8.34 6.60 0.41
CA VAL A 25 8.72 7.95 0.89
C VAL A 25 10.12 8.32 0.41
N ARG A 26 11.10 7.43 0.60
CA ARG A 26 12.49 7.65 0.17
C ARG A 26 12.61 7.77 -1.35
N GLU A 27 11.96 6.89 -2.09
CA GLU A 27 11.98 6.88 -3.56
C GLU A 27 11.44 8.21 -4.12
N PHE A 28 10.30 8.67 -3.62
CA PHE A 28 9.69 9.90 -4.12
C PHE A 28 10.48 11.15 -3.73
N ALA A 29 10.98 11.21 -2.50
CA ALA A 29 11.84 12.31 -2.04
C ALA A 29 13.16 12.37 -2.84
N ALA A 30 13.79 11.22 -3.09
CA ALA A 30 15.00 11.14 -3.92
C ALA A 30 14.76 11.64 -5.35
N ARG A 31 13.50 11.61 -5.83
CA ARG A 31 13.08 12.12 -7.15
C ARG A 31 12.52 13.55 -7.09
N GLY A 32 12.62 14.23 -5.96
CA GLY A 32 12.32 15.65 -5.80
C GLY A 32 10.90 15.97 -5.35
N ALA A 33 10.07 14.98 -4.98
CA ALA A 33 8.76 15.25 -4.41
C ALA A 33 8.88 15.75 -2.96
N HIS A 34 7.97 16.65 -2.55
CA HIS A 34 7.72 16.92 -1.15
C HIS A 34 6.78 15.85 -0.59
N VAL A 35 7.21 15.10 0.43
CA VAL A 35 6.46 13.94 0.91
C VAL A 35 5.83 14.20 2.27
N VAL A 36 4.52 13.95 2.39
CA VAL A 36 3.77 13.88 3.64
C VAL A 36 3.76 12.43 4.11
N VAL A 37 4.44 12.15 5.19
CA VAL A 37 4.53 10.82 5.80
C VAL A 37 3.39 10.65 6.79
N VAL A 38 2.53 9.65 6.57
CA VAL A 38 1.35 9.37 7.41
C VAL A 38 1.48 8.01 8.06
N ASP A 39 1.42 7.95 9.38
CA ASP A 39 1.41 6.69 10.14
C ASP A 39 0.74 6.90 11.51
N VAL A 40 0.31 5.81 12.15
CA VAL A 40 -0.18 5.82 13.52
C VAL A 40 0.97 5.93 14.53
N ASP A 41 2.16 5.44 14.18
CA ASP A 41 3.38 5.62 14.97
C ASP A 41 3.96 7.03 14.71
N GLU A 42 3.56 7.99 15.57
CA GLU A 42 4.02 9.38 15.46
C GLU A 42 5.53 9.53 15.49
N ARG A 43 6.24 8.66 16.22
CA ARG A 43 7.71 8.74 16.31
C ARG A 43 8.32 8.32 14.97
N ALA A 44 7.94 7.16 14.46
CA ALA A 44 8.41 6.68 13.16
C ALA A 44 8.07 7.68 12.04
N THR A 45 6.87 8.29 12.09
CA THR A 45 6.43 9.32 11.14
C THR A 45 7.37 10.53 11.14
N ARG A 46 7.69 11.07 12.33
CA ARG A 46 8.61 12.19 12.46
C ARG A 46 10.03 11.85 12.02
N ASP A 47 10.53 10.68 12.43
CA ASP A 47 11.89 10.24 12.08
C ASP A 47 12.06 10.11 10.55
N VAL A 48 11.09 9.49 9.87
CA VAL A 48 11.12 9.32 8.40
C VAL A 48 10.91 10.65 7.67
N ALA A 49 9.99 11.51 8.13
CA ALA A 49 9.80 12.83 7.55
C ALA A 49 11.06 13.70 7.65
N ALA A 50 11.73 13.69 8.81
CA ALA A 50 12.99 14.42 9.02
C ALA A 50 14.12 13.88 8.11
N GLU A 51 14.18 12.55 7.88
CA GLU A 51 15.17 11.93 6.99
C GLU A 51 15.09 12.47 5.56
N VAL A 52 13.88 12.77 5.07
CA VAL A 52 13.65 13.17 3.67
C VAL A 52 13.33 14.67 3.51
N GLY A 53 13.27 15.43 4.59
CA GLY A 53 12.86 16.83 4.56
C GLY A 53 11.38 17.04 4.22
N GLY A 54 10.53 16.08 4.58
CA GLY A 54 9.09 16.08 4.36
C GLY A 54 8.27 16.48 5.59
N ASP A 55 6.95 16.37 5.48
CA ASP A 55 6.01 16.62 6.57
C ASP A 55 5.63 15.33 7.29
N ALA A 56 5.38 15.40 8.60
CA ALA A 56 4.89 14.29 9.41
C ALA A 56 3.41 14.49 9.77
N TRP A 57 2.59 13.46 9.57
CA TRP A 57 1.19 13.45 10.00
C TRP A 57 0.88 12.17 10.77
N GLY A 58 0.92 12.25 12.11
CA GLY A 58 0.56 11.16 13.01
C GLY A 58 -0.96 11.07 13.13
N ILE A 59 -1.58 10.00 12.63
CA ILE A 59 -3.03 9.77 12.68
C ILE A 59 -3.36 8.28 12.64
N ASP A 60 -4.40 7.88 13.38
CA ASP A 60 -5.02 6.56 13.21
C ASP A 60 -6.03 6.59 12.06
N LEU A 61 -5.65 6.01 10.94
CA LEU A 61 -6.51 5.93 9.75
C LEU A 61 -7.69 4.95 9.90
N SER A 62 -7.79 4.21 11.00
CA SER A 62 -8.99 3.42 11.31
C SER A 62 -10.10 4.25 11.96
N ASP A 63 -9.80 5.47 12.42
CA ASP A 63 -10.79 6.48 12.78
C ASP A 63 -11.22 7.24 11.52
N THR A 64 -12.19 6.67 10.81
CA THR A 64 -12.65 7.19 9.53
C THR A 64 -13.51 8.45 9.65
N VAL A 65 -14.08 8.71 10.83
CA VAL A 65 -14.86 9.94 11.08
C VAL A 65 -14.00 11.18 10.95
N LEU A 66 -12.74 11.13 11.42
CA LEU A 66 -11.80 12.25 11.28
C LEU A 66 -11.42 12.54 9.83
N GLN A 67 -11.71 11.63 8.90
CA GLN A 67 -11.32 11.75 7.49
C GLN A 67 -12.47 12.28 6.60
N GLU A 68 -13.72 12.30 7.09
CA GLU A 68 -14.88 12.66 6.27
C GLU A 68 -14.83 14.09 5.71
N GLU A 69 -14.29 15.02 6.48
CA GLU A 69 -14.19 16.44 6.11
C GLU A 69 -12.80 16.84 5.56
N LEU A 70 -11.92 15.85 5.32
CA LEU A 70 -10.57 16.15 4.81
C LEU A 70 -10.62 16.74 3.41
N THR A 71 -9.73 17.70 3.18
CA THR A 71 -9.31 18.15 1.85
C THR A 71 -7.80 17.98 1.75
N LEU A 72 -7.33 17.31 0.71
CA LEU A 72 -5.92 17.01 0.52
C LEU A 72 -5.39 17.72 -0.73
N ASP A 73 -4.45 18.63 -0.52
CA ASP A 73 -3.71 19.26 -1.62
C ASP A 73 -2.44 18.44 -1.91
N VAL A 74 -2.62 17.36 -2.65
CA VAL A 74 -1.56 16.43 -3.06
C VAL A 74 -1.69 16.04 -4.53
N ASP A 75 -0.56 15.78 -5.17
CA ASP A 75 -0.50 15.30 -6.55
C ASP A 75 -0.44 13.76 -6.61
N ILE A 76 0.17 13.15 -5.60
CA ILE A 76 0.40 11.72 -5.50
C ILE A 76 -0.18 11.22 -4.18
N LEU A 77 -0.98 10.15 -4.25
CA LEU A 77 -1.52 9.45 -3.08
C LEU A 77 -1.12 7.99 -3.11
N VAL A 78 -0.44 7.51 -2.06
CA VAL A 78 -0.13 6.09 -1.87
C VAL A 78 -0.92 5.53 -0.70
N ASN A 79 -1.90 4.70 -0.97
CA ASN A 79 -2.65 3.93 0.01
C ASN A 79 -1.90 2.63 0.33
N ASN A 80 -1.06 2.68 1.36
CA ASN A 80 -0.22 1.55 1.78
C ASN A 80 -0.54 1.05 3.19
N ALA A 81 -1.10 1.87 4.07
CA ALA A 81 -1.41 1.45 5.44
C ALA A 81 -2.24 0.17 5.47
N GLY A 82 -1.82 -0.79 6.29
CA GLY A 82 -2.51 -2.06 6.38
C GLY A 82 -1.97 -2.97 7.46
N VAL A 83 -2.81 -3.93 7.84
CA VAL A 83 -2.51 -4.93 8.87
C VAL A 83 -2.96 -6.31 8.41
N GLN A 84 -2.40 -7.34 9.01
CA GLN A 84 -2.79 -8.72 8.78
C GLN A 84 -3.27 -9.36 10.07
N ASN A 85 -4.26 -10.24 9.95
CA ASN A 85 -4.72 -11.13 11.00
C ASN A 85 -5.11 -12.48 10.38
N VAL A 86 -4.68 -13.56 11.01
CA VAL A 86 -4.91 -14.93 10.54
C VAL A 86 -5.80 -15.64 11.55
N ALA A 87 -6.97 -16.11 11.11
CA ALA A 87 -7.89 -16.91 11.93
C ALA A 87 -8.88 -17.65 11.01
N PRO A 88 -9.42 -18.80 11.45
CA PRO A 88 -10.55 -19.47 10.79
C PRO A 88 -11.73 -18.49 10.68
N ILE A 89 -12.49 -18.54 9.58
CA ILE A 89 -13.55 -17.55 9.31
C ILE A 89 -14.64 -17.55 10.40
N HIS A 90 -14.95 -18.69 11.00
CA HIS A 90 -15.96 -18.84 12.03
C HIS A 90 -15.49 -18.41 13.43
N GLU A 91 -14.17 -18.21 13.60
CA GLU A 91 -13.53 -17.73 14.84
C GLU A 91 -12.98 -16.31 14.68
N PHE A 92 -13.11 -15.70 13.48
CA PHE A 92 -12.56 -14.38 13.23
C PHE A 92 -13.34 -13.32 14.02
N ASP A 93 -12.65 -12.54 14.84
CA ASP A 93 -13.27 -11.48 15.64
C ASP A 93 -13.94 -10.43 14.76
N PRO A 94 -15.27 -10.18 14.91
CA PRO A 94 -15.99 -9.20 14.11
C PRO A 94 -15.48 -7.75 14.27
N GLU A 95 -15.00 -7.36 15.47
CA GLU A 95 -14.45 -6.01 15.66
C GLU A 95 -13.10 -5.87 14.96
N ARG A 96 -12.26 -6.90 14.97
CA ARG A 96 -11.02 -6.92 14.21
C ARG A 96 -11.27 -6.87 12.71
N TRP A 97 -12.31 -7.57 12.24
CA TRP A 97 -12.74 -7.54 10.85
C TRP A 97 -13.17 -6.12 10.42
N ARG A 98 -14.00 -5.44 11.22
CA ARG A 98 -14.44 -4.05 10.99
C ARG A 98 -13.27 -3.08 10.99
N PHE A 99 -12.37 -3.19 11.98
CA PHE A 99 -11.15 -2.37 12.05
C PHE A 99 -10.32 -2.49 10.76
N MET A 100 -10.09 -3.72 10.28
CA MET A 100 -9.33 -3.96 9.06
C MET A 100 -9.98 -3.33 7.82
N HIS A 101 -11.31 -3.35 7.74
CA HIS A 101 -12.04 -2.72 6.62
C HIS A 101 -12.03 -1.19 6.71
N ARG A 102 -12.18 -0.62 7.91
CA ARG A 102 -11.99 0.84 8.08
C ARG A 102 -10.62 1.27 7.60
N LEU A 103 -9.58 0.58 8.05
CA LEU A 103 -8.19 0.94 7.70
C LEU A 103 -7.85 0.73 6.22
N MET A 104 -8.27 -0.39 5.61
CA MET A 104 -7.78 -0.82 4.30
C MET A 104 -8.78 -0.64 3.15
N VAL A 105 -10.01 -0.19 3.42
CA VAL A 105 -11.05 0.06 2.40
C VAL A 105 -11.63 1.45 2.55
N GLU A 106 -12.21 1.75 3.72
CA GLU A 106 -12.92 3.03 3.94
C GLU A 106 -11.95 4.21 3.97
N SER A 107 -10.83 4.11 4.70
CA SER A 107 -9.81 5.15 4.71
C SER A 107 -9.21 5.43 3.31
N PRO A 108 -8.78 4.45 2.50
CA PRO A 108 -8.40 4.69 1.11
C PRO A 108 -9.47 5.41 0.29
N PHE A 109 -10.75 5.05 0.44
CA PHE A 109 -11.85 5.74 -0.22
C PHE A 109 -11.93 7.22 0.20
N LEU A 110 -11.87 7.52 1.50
CA LEU A 110 -11.96 8.88 2.01
C LEU A 110 -10.74 9.73 1.59
N LEU A 111 -9.54 9.16 1.60
CA LEU A 111 -8.33 9.86 1.15
C LEU A 111 -8.36 10.13 -0.36
N ILE A 112 -8.82 9.18 -1.17
CA ILE A 112 -9.02 9.38 -2.62
C ILE A 112 -10.06 10.50 -2.83
N ARG A 113 -11.22 10.42 -2.17
CA ARG A 113 -12.26 11.45 -2.23
C ARG A 113 -11.73 12.84 -1.87
N ALA A 114 -10.88 12.94 -0.86
CA ALA A 114 -10.27 14.20 -0.41
C ALA A 114 -9.22 14.75 -1.39
N ALA A 115 -8.50 13.90 -2.12
CA ALA A 115 -7.41 14.30 -3.03
C ALA A 115 -7.92 14.62 -4.45
N LEU A 116 -8.93 13.92 -4.94
CA LEU A 116 -9.41 14.02 -6.33
C LEU A 116 -9.78 15.44 -6.77
N PRO A 117 -10.49 16.29 -5.98
CA PRO A 117 -10.83 17.62 -6.42
C PRO A 117 -9.62 18.48 -6.78
N GLY A 118 -8.55 18.43 -5.98
CA GLY A 118 -7.30 19.12 -6.25
C GLY A 118 -6.59 18.56 -7.48
N MET A 119 -6.53 17.24 -7.62
CA MET A 119 -5.94 16.57 -8.79
C MET A 119 -6.70 16.92 -10.07
N TYR A 120 -8.04 16.95 -10.04
CA TYR A 120 -8.88 17.34 -11.18
C TYR A 120 -8.65 18.77 -11.61
N ALA A 121 -8.58 19.71 -10.65
CA ALA A 121 -8.32 21.13 -10.94
C ALA A 121 -6.95 21.35 -11.61
N ARG A 122 -5.96 20.52 -11.29
CA ARG A 122 -4.62 20.57 -11.89
C ARG A 122 -4.51 19.81 -13.23
N GLY A 123 -5.50 18.98 -13.57
CA GLY A 123 -5.43 18.09 -14.74
C GLY A 123 -4.35 17.00 -14.61
N TRP A 124 -3.94 16.67 -13.39
CA TRP A 124 -2.90 15.69 -13.10
C TRP A 124 -3.03 15.10 -11.70
N GLY A 125 -2.89 13.79 -11.60
CA GLY A 125 -2.85 13.09 -10.32
C GLY A 125 -2.42 11.63 -10.48
N ARG A 126 -1.87 11.05 -9.41
CA ARG A 126 -1.43 9.66 -9.36
C ARG A 126 -1.88 9.01 -8.05
N VAL A 127 -2.69 7.96 -8.17
CA VAL A 127 -3.09 7.13 -7.03
C VAL A 127 -2.46 5.76 -7.18
N VAL A 128 -1.67 5.36 -6.18
CA VAL A 128 -1.07 4.02 -6.10
C VAL A 128 -1.62 3.32 -4.86
N ASN A 129 -2.25 2.18 -5.08
CA ASN A 129 -2.82 1.36 -4.01
C ASN A 129 -1.92 0.14 -3.80
N ILE A 130 -1.30 0.03 -2.63
CA ILE A 130 -0.55 -1.17 -2.26
C ILE A 130 -1.55 -2.23 -1.85
N SER A 131 -1.92 -3.05 -2.85
CA SER A 131 -2.80 -4.19 -2.69
C SER A 131 -2.03 -5.41 -2.16
N SER A 132 -2.17 -6.55 -2.77
CA SER A 132 -1.48 -7.80 -2.46
C SER A 132 -1.76 -8.81 -3.56
N ALA A 133 -0.98 -9.87 -3.69
CA ALA A 133 -1.39 -11.09 -4.39
C ALA A 133 -2.77 -11.58 -3.90
N HIS A 134 -3.09 -11.31 -2.62
CA HIS A 134 -4.39 -11.58 -2.01
C HIS A 134 -5.52 -10.60 -2.42
N GLY A 135 -5.25 -9.61 -3.22
CA GLY A 135 -6.28 -8.82 -3.92
C GLY A 135 -6.79 -9.51 -5.20
N LEU A 136 -6.08 -10.54 -5.68
CA LEU A 136 -6.37 -11.29 -6.91
C LEU A 136 -6.67 -12.77 -6.65
N ARG A 137 -6.14 -13.34 -5.56
CA ARG A 137 -6.30 -14.74 -5.15
C ARG A 137 -6.60 -14.79 -3.65
N ALA A 138 -7.08 -15.92 -3.18
CA ALA A 138 -7.37 -16.13 -1.77
C ALA A 138 -6.43 -17.17 -1.14
N SER A 139 -6.24 -17.05 0.18
CA SER A 139 -5.68 -18.11 1.02
C SER A 139 -6.59 -18.32 2.23
N ALA A 140 -6.64 -19.54 2.72
CA ALA A 140 -7.37 -19.85 3.95
C ALA A 140 -6.89 -18.97 5.13
N TYR A 141 -7.76 -18.75 6.08
CA TYR A 141 -7.51 -18.03 7.34
C TYR A 141 -7.25 -16.52 7.21
N LYS A 142 -7.41 -15.92 6.03
CA LYS A 142 -7.15 -14.50 5.76
C LYS A 142 -8.40 -13.74 5.30
N SER A 143 -9.59 -14.09 5.81
CA SER A 143 -10.89 -13.61 5.31
C SER A 143 -10.98 -12.09 5.21
N ALA A 144 -10.67 -11.36 6.29
CA ALA A 144 -10.75 -9.90 6.31
C ALA A 144 -9.73 -9.25 5.36
N TYR A 145 -8.50 -9.76 5.33
CA TYR A 145 -7.44 -9.22 4.49
C TYR A 145 -7.73 -9.43 3.01
N VAL A 146 -8.12 -10.64 2.62
CA VAL A 146 -8.48 -10.97 1.22
C VAL A 146 -9.66 -10.10 0.77
N ALA A 147 -10.71 -10.00 1.58
CA ALA A 147 -11.88 -9.18 1.27
C ALA A 147 -11.49 -7.70 1.08
N ALA A 148 -10.70 -7.13 2.02
CA ALA A 148 -10.25 -5.74 1.94
C ALA A 148 -9.37 -5.46 0.71
N LYS A 149 -8.45 -6.37 0.37
CA LYS A 149 -7.56 -6.18 -0.78
C LYS A 149 -8.31 -6.33 -2.11
N HIS A 150 -9.30 -7.22 -2.21
CA HIS A 150 -10.21 -7.28 -3.37
C HIS A 150 -11.06 -6.01 -3.50
N ALA A 151 -11.56 -5.46 -2.37
CA ALA A 151 -12.29 -4.20 -2.38
C ALA A 151 -11.41 -3.03 -2.88
N LEU A 152 -10.14 -2.98 -2.47
CA LEU A 152 -9.19 -1.97 -2.92
C LEU A 152 -8.93 -2.03 -4.44
N GLU A 153 -8.87 -3.25 -5.03
CA GLU A 153 -8.79 -3.45 -6.48
C GLU A 153 -10.01 -2.85 -7.21
N GLY A 154 -11.21 -3.08 -6.69
CA GLY A 154 -12.43 -2.51 -7.23
C GLY A 154 -12.44 -0.98 -7.14
N LEU A 155 -12.10 -0.43 -5.98
CA LEU A 155 -12.00 1.01 -5.75
C LEU A 155 -10.99 1.67 -6.70
N SER A 156 -9.82 1.06 -6.90
CA SER A 156 -8.81 1.56 -7.83
C SER A 156 -9.33 1.65 -9.26
N LYS A 157 -10.09 0.67 -9.73
CA LYS A 157 -10.66 0.66 -11.09
C LYS A 157 -11.70 1.75 -11.28
N VAL A 158 -12.58 1.97 -10.29
CA VAL A 158 -13.55 3.09 -10.35
C VAL A 158 -12.82 4.42 -10.35
N THR A 159 -11.83 4.61 -9.48
CA THR A 159 -11.00 5.82 -9.45
C THR A 159 -10.29 6.07 -10.79
N ALA A 160 -9.82 5.01 -11.45
CA ALA A 160 -9.18 5.11 -12.77
C ALA A 160 -10.16 5.59 -13.86
N LEU A 161 -11.39 5.08 -13.85
CA LEU A 161 -12.41 5.44 -14.84
C LEU A 161 -12.91 6.88 -14.66
N GLU A 162 -13.14 7.30 -13.42
CA GLU A 162 -13.60 8.66 -13.10
C GLU A 162 -12.46 9.69 -13.24
N GLY A 163 -11.24 9.30 -12.87
CA GLY A 163 -10.06 10.18 -12.90
C GLY A 163 -9.46 10.38 -14.29
N GLY A 164 -9.57 9.38 -15.18
CA GLY A 164 -8.97 9.40 -16.50
C GLY A 164 -9.25 10.65 -17.33
N PRO A 165 -10.52 11.12 -17.47
CA PRO A 165 -10.85 12.35 -18.16
C PRO A 165 -10.19 13.61 -17.58
N HIS A 166 -9.71 13.55 -16.36
CA HIS A 166 -9.05 14.63 -15.63
C HIS A 166 -7.52 14.46 -15.51
N GLY A 167 -6.93 13.54 -16.25
CA GLY A 167 -5.48 13.29 -16.21
C GLY A 167 -4.99 12.57 -14.94
N VAL A 168 -5.90 11.94 -14.19
CA VAL A 168 -5.59 11.16 -12.98
C VAL A 168 -5.53 9.68 -13.30
N THR A 169 -4.47 9.01 -12.86
CA THR A 169 -4.35 7.54 -12.95
C THR A 169 -4.47 6.89 -11.57
N SER A 170 -5.04 5.68 -11.53
CA SER A 170 -5.11 4.86 -10.31
C SER A 170 -4.76 3.42 -10.63
N ASN A 171 -3.76 2.87 -9.92
CA ASN A 171 -3.26 1.52 -10.14
C ASN A 171 -3.02 0.79 -8.82
N CYS A 172 -3.05 -0.54 -8.88
CA CYS A 172 -2.68 -1.42 -7.77
C CYS A 172 -1.30 -2.04 -8.01
N ILE A 173 -0.49 -2.14 -6.95
CA ILE A 173 0.66 -3.02 -6.89
C ILE A 173 0.27 -4.19 -5.99
N ASN A 174 0.54 -5.41 -6.44
CA ASN A 174 0.13 -6.66 -5.81
C ASN A 174 1.36 -7.48 -5.40
N PRO A 175 2.05 -7.10 -4.31
CA PRO A 175 3.19 -7.88 -3.86
C PRO A 175 2.77 -9.23 -3.29
N GLY A 176 3.67 -10.21 -3.39
CA GLY A 176 3.68 -11.40 -2.57
C GLY A 176 4.19 -11.08 -1.15
N TYR A 177 5.05 -11.95 -0.60
CA TYR A 177 5.67 -11.68 0.68
C TYR A 177 6.84 -10.69 0.53
N VAL A 178 6.71 -9.51 1.15
CA VAL A 178 7.73 -8.44 1.14
C VAL A 178 8.48 -8.46 2.46
N ARG A 179 9.79 -8.32 2.45
CA ARG A 179 10.62 -8.20 3.66
C ARG A 179 10.28 -6.92 4.42
N THR A 180 9.42 -7.05 5.42
CA THR A 180 8.90 -5.95 6.24
C THR A 180 8.64 -6.42 7.67
N PRO A 181 8.55 -5.53 8.64
CA PRO A 181 8.15 -5.90 10.00
C PRO A 181 6.81 -6.64 10.08
N LEU A 182 5.90 -6.40 9.13
CA LEU A 182 4.63 -7.12 9.04
C LEU A 182 4.82 -8.60 8.72
N VAL A 183 5.71 -8.93 7.76
CA VAL A 183 6.01 -10.32 7.36
C VAL A 183 6.87 -11.00 8.41
N GLU A 184 7.83 -10.31 9.01
CA GLU A 184 8.66 -10.86 10.09
C GLU A 184 7.80 -11.35 11.28
N ARG A 185 6.79 -10.58 11.69
CA ARG A 185 5.83 -11.05 12.71
C ARG A 185 5.05 -12.28 12.28
N GLN A 186 4.68 -12.39 11.00
CA GLN A 186 3.98 -13.57 10.48
C GLN A 186 4.85 -14.84 10.50
N ILE A 187 6.18 -14.72 10.41
CA ILE A 187 7.08 -15.87 10.47
C ILE A 187 6.91 -16.58 11.81
N ALA A 188 6.94 -15.86 12.93
CA ALA A 188 6.76 -16.44 14.26
C ALA A 188 5.40 -17.14 14.40
N ASP A 189 4.31 -16.48 13.95
CA ASP A 189 2.96 -17.05 13.99
C ASP A 189 2.85 -18.33 13.15
N GLN A 190 3.41 -18.35 11.96
CA GLN A 190 3.40 -19.52 11.08
C GLN A 190 4.24 -20.67 11.65
N ALA A 191 5.41 -20.36 12.24
CA ALA A 191 6.25 -21.35 12.89
C ALA A 191 5.47 -22.09 13.99
N LEU A 192 4.75 -21.33 14.82
CA LEU A 192 3.93 -21.89 15.90
C LEU A 192 2.79 -22.76 15.36
N ILE A 193 2.04 -22.28 14.36
CA ILE A 193 0.90 -22.99 13.77
C ILE A 193 1.33 -24.32 13.13
N HIS A 194 2.47 -24.32 12.43
CA HIS A 194 2.95 -25.48 11.68
C HIS A 194 3.93 -26.36 12.46
N GLY A 195 4.34 -25.97 13.68
CA GLY A 195 5.28 -26.75 14.52
C GLY A 195 6.68 -26.90 13.90
N ILE A 196 7.16 -25.90 13.18
CA ILE A 196 8.49 -25.87 12.53
C ILE A 196 9.32 -24.70 13.04
N ALA A 197 10.62 -24.69 12.74
CA ALA A 197 11.48 -23.57 13.11
C ALA A 197 11.17 -22.33 12.25
N GLU A 198 11.31 -21.12 12.81
CA GLU A 198 11.11 -19.85 12.07
C GLU A 198 11.98 -19.78 10.81
N SER A 199 13.20 -20.30 10.86
CA SER A 199 14.12 -20.37 9.71
C SER A 199 13.60 -21.19 8.53
N GLU A 200 12.64 -22.07 8.77
CA GLU A 200 12.05 -22.96 7.75
C GLU A 200 10.75 -22.39 7.15
N VAL A 201 10.13 -21.40 7.82
CA VAL A 201 8.80 -20.86 7.44
C VAL A 201 8.84 -20.23 6.05
N ILE A 202 9.86 -19.44 5.75
CA ILE A 202 9.97 -18.76 4.45
C ILE A 202 9.97 -19.78 3.32
N GLU A 203 10.83 -20.79 3.42
CA GLU A 203 11.00 -21.79 2.35
C GLU A 203 9.82 -22.78 2.29
N LYS A 204 9.41 -23.31 3.45
CA LYS A 204 8.44 -24.42 3.51
C LYS A 204 6.97 -23.97 3.52
N ILE A 205 6.68 -22.71 3.84
CA ILE A 205 5.32 -22.21 3.98
C ILE A 205 5.04 -21.02 3.04
N MET A 206 5.88 -19.98 3.11
CA MET A 206 5.54 -18.73 2.44
C MET A 206 5.84 -18.75 0.94
N LEU A 207 6.92 -19.40 0.51
CA LEU A 207 7.40 -19.36 -0.87
C LEU A 207 7.23 -20.67 -1.66
N THR A 208 6.57 -21.67 -1.08
CA THR A 208 6.39 -23.00 -1.70
C THR A 208 5.77 -22.97 -3.09
N GLU A 209 4.91 -22.00 -3.36
CA GLU A 209 4.20 -21.87 -4.64
C GLU A 209 4.76 -20.78 -5.55
N SER A 210 5.78 -20.03 -5.10
CA SER A 210 6.40 -18.98 -5.89
C SER A 210 7.44 -19.56 -6.86
N ALA A 211 7.38 -19.17 -8.12
CA ALA A 211 8.38 -19.57 -9.12
C ALA A 211 9.74 -18.93 -8.83
N ILE A 212 9.74 -17.69 -8.31
CA ILE A 212 10.93 -17.02 -7.78
C ILE A 212 10.85 -17.10 -6.26
N ALA A 213 11.58 -18.05 -5.66
CA ALA A 213 11.50 -18.39 -4.25
C ALA A 213 12.37 -17.48 -3.37
N ARG A 214 12.07 -16.18 -3.35
CA ARG A 214 12.62 -15.20 -2.40
C ARG A 214 11.57 -14.19 -1.98
N LEU A 215 11.79 -13.53 -0.86
CA LEU A 215 11.00 -12.36 -0.48
C LEU A 215 11.25 -11.22 -1.47
N VAL A 216 10.20 -10.45 -1.74
CA VAL A 216 10.31 -9.16 -2.44
C VAL A 216 10.95 -8.16 -1.48
N GLU A 217 11.84 -7.30 -1.96
CA GLU A 217 12.37 -6.21 -1.14
C GLU A 217 11.43 -4.97 -1.24
N ALA A 218 11.34 -4.20 -0.16
CA ALA A 218 10.48 -3.02 -0.12
C ALA A 218 10.85 -1.99 -1.20
N ASP A 219 12.13 -1.88 -1.52
CA ASP A 219 12.64 -0.98 -2.56
C ASP A 219 12.25 -1.42 -3.98
N GLU A 220 12.03 -2.71 -4.22
CA GLU A 220 11.50 -3.20 -5.51
C GLU A 220 10.06 -2.71 -5.70
N VAL A 221 9.24 -2.75 -4.63
CA VAL A 221 7.86 -2.22 -4.66
C VAL A 221 7.87 -0.71 -4.85
N ALA A 222 8.74 0.01 -4.14
CA ALA A 222 8.89 1.46 -4.24
C ALA A 222 9.35 1.89 -5.65
N SER A 223 10.25 1.14 -6.29
CA SER A 223 10.69 1.40 -7.66
C SER A 223 9.52 1.31 -8.67
N LEU A 224 8.65 0.30 -8.55
CA LEU A 224 7.46 0.21 -9.38
C LEU A 224 6.46 1.33 -9.06
N ALA A 225 6.25 1.67 -7.78
CA ALA A 225 5.44 2.81 -7.40
C ALA A 225 5.99 4.11 -7.99
N GLY A 226 7.31 4.30 -7.96
CA GLY A 226 8.01 5.42 -8.59
C GLY A 226 7.74 5.51 -10.09
N TRP A 227 7.78 4.38 -10.81
CA TRP A 227 7.42 4.38 -12.23
C TRP A 227 5.94 4.74 -12.45
N LEU A 228 5.01 4.19 -11.65
CA LEU A 228 3.58 4.45 -11.77
C LEU A 228 3.19 5.91 -11.51
N VAL A 229 3.98 6.67 -10.75
CA VAL A 229 3.73 8.09 -10.51
C VAL A 229 4.45 9.02 -11.48
N SER A 230 5.26 8.49 -12.39
CA SER A 230 5.96 9.29 -13.40
C SER A 230 5.08 9.72 -14.56
N GLU A 231 5.56 10.65 -15.37
CA GLU A 231 4.92 11.05 -16.65
C GLU A 231 4.89 9.88 -17.67
N ARG A 232 5.84 8.93 -17.55
CA ARG A 232 5.97 7.79 -18.48
C ARG A 232 4.85 6.77 -18.37
N SER A 233 4.11 6.79 -17.26
CA SER A 233 2.98 5.88 -16.99
C SER A 233 1.61 6.51 -17.26
N GLY A 234 1.53 7.67 -17.92
CA GLY A 234 0.29 8.44 -18.10
C GLY A 234 -0.87 7.69 -18.79
N MET A 235 -0.58 6.62 -19.55
CA MET A 235 -1.60 5.75 -20.16
C MET A 235 -1.86 4.48 -19.35
N VAL A 236 -1.26 4.34 -18.18
CA VAL A 236 -1.41 3.19 -17.30
C VAL A 236 -2.38 3.53 -16.18
N THR A 237 -3.59 3.02 -16.26
CA THR A 237 -4.64 3.24 -15.24
C THR A 237 -5.57 2.03 -15.12
N GLY A 238 -6.10 1.76 -13.93
CA GLY A 238 -6.98 0.64 -13.64
C GLY A 238 -6.27 -0.72 -13.63
N ALA A 239 -4.95 -0.75 -13.66
CA ALA A 239 -4.15 -1.96 -13.75
C ALA A 239 -3.77 -2.50 -12.36
N SER A 240 -3.51 -3.82 -12.32
CA SER A 240 -3.00 -4.56 -11.16
C SER A 240 -1.65 -5.18 -11.52
N TYR A 241 -0.59 -4.74 -10.85
CA TYR A 241 0.79 -5.16 -11.12
C TYR A 241 1.26 -6.17 -10.09
N THR A 242 1.37 -7.45 -10.47
CA THR A 242 1.86 -8.50 -9.58
C THR A 242 3.37 -8.45 -9.41
N MET A 243 3.82 -8.51 -8.15
CA MET A 243 5.23 -8.66 -7.76
C MET A 243 5.34 -9.80 -6.75
N ASP A 244 4.96 -10.99 -7.13
CA ASP A 244 4.71 -12.14 -6.25
C ASP A 244 5.56 -13.37 -6.58
N GLY A 245 6.57 -13.21 -7.42
CA GLY A 245 7.42 -14.31 -7.88
C GLY A 245 6.67 -15.36 -8.71
N GLY A 246 5.53 -14.99 -9.34
CA GLY A 246 4.72 -15.89 -10.15
C GLY A 246 3.69 -16.72 -9.37
N TRP A 247 3.46 -16.38 -8.10
CA TRP A 247 2.49 -17.07 -7.24
C TRP A 247 1.06 -17.01 -7.82
N THR A 248 0.62 -15.89 -8.37
CA THR A 248 -0.72 -15.72 -8.97
C THR A 248 -0.85 -16.21 -10.40
N ALA A 249 0.24 -16.64 -11.04
CA ALA A 249 0.25 -17.09 -12.44
C ALA A 249 -0.33 -18.50 -12.66
N ARG A 250 -0.83 -19.16 -11.61
CA ARG A 250 -1.41 -20.52 -11.64
C ARG A 250 -2.93 -20.49 -11.67
#